data_33e284aae5ee10c9c107c7b8c0db1bc5
#
_entry.id   33e284aae5ee10c9c107c7b8c0db1bc5
#
_cell.length_a   1.000
_cell.length_b   1.000
_cell.length_c   1.000
_cell.angle_alpha   90.00
_cell.angle_beta   90.00
_cell.angle_gamma   90.00
#
_symmetry.space_group_name_H-M   'P 1'
#
loop_
_entity.id
_entity.type
_entity.pdbx_description
1 polymer ?
#
loop_
_entity_poly.entity_id
_entity_poly.type
_entity_poly.pdbx_seq_one_letter_code
_entity_poly.pdbx_strand_id
1 'polypeptide(L)'
;MSEVMAVPKLRFKEFDGDWESKKLGTFAKTFSGGTPTSSNKDYYNGDIPFIKSGEISCTCTEQFINQKGLDSSSAKMVNQGDLLYALYGATSGQVAISQIHGAINQAVLCIRSEQNTVFLYNFFLLAKDDILSTYLQGGQGNLSAQILKNIEIPIPQLAEQTKIANFLSAVDTKIATLSQKVELLSQYKQGMMQKLFSQQIRFKADDGSEFGEWVSEKI
;
A
#
# COMPACT_ATOMS: atom_id res chain seq x y z
N MET A 1 5.97 24.95 -8.99
CA MET A 1 6.28 24.31 -7.70
C MET A 1 5.38 24.98 -6.68
N SER A 2 4.34 24.28 -6.19
CA SER A 2 3.56 24.76 -5.06
C SER A 2 4.50 24.81 -3.85
N GLU A 3 4.59 25.95 -3.18
CA GLU A 3 5.27 26.05 -1.89
C GLU A 3 4.71 24.94 -0.98
N VAL A 4 5.55 23.98 -0.64
CA VAL A 4 5.23 23.00 0.41
C VAL A 4 5.10 23.81 1.69
N MET A 5 3.87 24.07 2.13
CA MET A 5 3.64 24.78 3.38
C MET A 5 4.29 23.99 4.50
N ALA A 6 5.23 24.60 5.19
CA ALA A 6 6.02 23.97 6.24
C ALA A 6 5.17 23.42 7.42
N VAL A 7 3.91 23.89 7.55
CA VAL A 7 2.99 23.45 8.61
C VAL A 7 1.58 23.28 8.01
N PRO A 8 0.86 22.19 8.28
CA PRO A 8 -0.48 21.99 7.77
C PRO A 8 -1.47 22.98 8.41
N LYS A 9 -2.50 23.39 7.63
CA LYS A 9 -3.59 24.26 8.15
C LYS A 9 -4.39 23.58 9.27
N LEU A 10 -4.60 22.27 9.17
CA LEU A 10 -5.23 21.46 10.21
C LEU A 10 -4.14 20.77 11.02
N ARG A 11 -4.08 21.06 12.31
CA ARG A 11 -3.07 20.53 13.23
C ARG A 11 -3.69 20.19 14.58
N PHE A 12 -3.14 19.21 15.26
CA PHE A 12 -3.52 18.91 16.64
C PHE A 12 -3.06 20.05 17.55
N LYS A 13 -3.95 20.51 18.45
CA LYS A 13 -3.75 21.72 19.27
C LYS A 13 -2.57 21.62 20.25
N GLU A 14 -2.17 20.40 20.60
CA GLU A 14 -1.04 20.12 21.52
C GLU A 14 0.33 20.29 20.87
N PHE A 15 0.39 20.53 19.58
CA PHE A 15 1.66 20.73 18.85
C PHE A 15 1.76 22.15 18.30
N ASP A 16 2.93 22.74 18.50
CA ASP A 16 3.33 24.04 18.00
C ASP A 16 4.72 23.94 17.32
N GLY A 17 5.24 25.06 16.86
CA GLY A 17 6.51 25.11 16.15
C GLY A 17 6.44 24.67 14.68
N ASP A 18 7.50 24.87 13.95
CA ASP A 18 7.58 24.60 12.52
C ASP A 18 7.96 23.14 12.23
N TRP A 19 7.52 22.63 11.10
CA TRP A 19 8.01 21.37 10.55
C TRP A 19 9.33 21.63 9.83
N GLU A 20 10.33 20.81 10.10
CA GLU A 20 11.65 20.93 9.50
C GLU A 20 11.69 20.19 8.16
N SER A 21 12.00 20.91 7.06
CA SER A 21 12.17 20.24 5.75
C SER A 21 13.53 19.56 5.69
N LYS A 22 13.54 18.23 5.53
CA LYS A 22 14.75 17.40 5.46
C LYS A 22 14.75 16.53 4.21
N LYS A 23 15.90 16.40 3.56
CA LYS A 23 16.07 15.41 2.48
C LYS A 23 16.04 14.01 3.06
N LEU A 24 15.30 13.10 2.42
CA LEU A 24 15.20 11.70 2.85
C LEU A 24 16.56 11.07 3.16
N GLY A 25 17.55 11.29 2.31
CA GLY A 25 18.89 10.73 2.45
C GLY A 25 19.67 11.22 3.67
N THR A 26 19.23 12.28 4.37
CA THR A 26 19.89 12.81 5.57
C THR A 26 19.45 12.10 6.85
N PHE A 27 18.27 11.48 6.87
CA PHE A 27 17.72 10.85 8.07
C PHE A 27 17.30 9.39 7.88
N ALA A 28 17.33 8.87 6.64
CA ALA A 28 16.94 7.50 6.34
C ALA A 28 18.07 6.72 5.66
N LYS A 29 18.26 5.49 6.08
CA LYS A 29 19.07 4.50 5.38
C LYS A 29 18.23 3.89 4.27
N THR A 30 18.71 3.98 3.03
CA THR A 30 18.00 3.42 1.87
C THR A 30 18.89 2.42 1.14
N PHE A 31 18.30 1.34 0.67
CA PHE A 31 18.98 0.36 -0.19
C PHE A 31 17.98 -0.31 -1.12
N SER A 32 18.41 -0.64 -2.31
CA SER A 32 17.67 -1.51 -3.23
C SER A 32 18.30 -2.91 -3.23
N GLY A 33 17.54 -3.88 -3.68
CA GLY A 33 18.02 -5.24 -3.80
C GLY A 33 18.63 -5.53 -5.16
N GLY A 34 18.57 -6.79 -5.53
CA GLY A 34 19.02 -7.32 -6.83
C GLY A 34 18.30 -8.60 -7.15
N THR A 35 18.55 -9.14 -8.33
CA THR A 35 17.92 -10.37 -8.79
C THR A 35 19.00 -11.44 -8.99
N PRO A 36 18.88 -12.64 -8.40
CA PRO A 36 19.74 -13.76 -8.73
C PRO A 36 19.66 -14.08 -10.21
N THR A 37 20.73 -14.64 -10.76
CA THR A 37 20.79 -15.00 -12.20
C THR A 37 19.61 -15.88 -12.58
N SER A 38 18.70 -15.38 -13.41
CA SER A 38 17.41 -16.01 -13.75
C SER A 38 17.57 -17.32 -14.54
N SER A 39 18.68 -17.51 -15.25
CA SER A 39 19.00 -18.75 -15.95
C SER A 39 19.36 -19.91 -15.00
N ASN A 40 19.75 -19.61 -13.77
CA ASN A 40 20.03 -20.63 -12.75
C ASN A 40 18.78 -20.90 -11.92
N LYS A 41 18.01 -21.90 -12.33
CA LYS A 41 16.76 -22.28 -11.66
C LYS A 41 16.95 -22.78 -10.23
N ASP A 42 18.16 -23.28 -9.91
CA ASP A 42 18.47 -23.77 -8.56
C ASP A 42 18.41 -22.67 -7.50
N TYR A 43 18.58 -21.40 -7.90
CA TYR A 43 18.45 -20.25 -7.00
C TYR A 43 17.00 -19.96 -6.57
N TYR A 44 16.01 -20.51 -7.32
CA TYR A 44 14.59 -20.20 -7.16
C TYR A 44 13.77 -21.39 -6.57
N ASN A 45 14.42 -22.32 -5.92
CA ASN A 45 13.79 -23.48 -5.26
C ASN A 45 13.89 -23.43 -3.73
N GLY A 46 13.94 -22.22 -3.16
CA GLY A 46 14.09 -22.01 -1.72
C GLY A 46 12.78 -21.62 -1.01
N ASP A 47 12.96 -21.07 0.18
CA ASP A 47 11.91 -20.66 1.12
C ASP A 47 11.94 -19.16 1.46
N ILE A 48 12.94 -18.41 0.95
CA ILE A 48 13.04 -16.96 1.16
C ILE A 48 12.10 -16.27 0.16
N PRO A 49 11.03 -15.58 0.63
CA PRO A 49 10.15 -14.81 -0.24
C PRO A 49 10.94 -13.79 -1.07
N PHE A 50 10.71 -13.74 -2.39
CA PHE A 50 11.39 -12.83 -3.29
C PHE A 50 10.43 -11.75 -3.79
N ILE A 51 10.47 -10.58 -3.15
CA ILE A 51 9.53 -9.47 -3.31
C ILE A 51 9.92 -8.64 -4.53
N LYS A 52 9.06 -8.62 -5.53
CA LYS A 52 9.16 -7.73 -6.70
C LYS A 52 8.35 -6.45 -6.48
N SER A 53 8.56 -5.45 -7.32
CA SER A 53 7.88 -4.15 -7.19
C SER A 53 6.33 -4.23 -7.22
N GLY A 54 5.76 -5.21 -7.91
CA GLY A 54 4.31 -5.46 -7.92
C GLY A 54 3.76 -6.11 -6.66
N GLU A 55 4.65 -6.62 -5.78
CA GLU A 55 4.27 -7.43 -4.62
C GLU A 55 4.59 -6.75 -3.27
N ILE A 56 5.05 -5.49 -3.29
CA ILE A 56 5.50 -4.77 -2.07
C ILE A 56 4.42 -4.63 -0.99
N SER A 57 3.14 -4.68 -1.38
CA SER A 57 1.98 -4.63 -0.46
C SER A 57 1.35 -5.99 -0.16
N CYS A 58 1.86 -7.07 -0.77
CA CYS A 58 1.29 -8.40 -0.64
C CYS A 58 1.72 -9.07 0.69
N THR A 59 0.93 -10.02 1.14
CA THR A 59 1.23 -10.89 2.29
C THR A 59 1.98 -12.17 1.90
N CYS A 60 2.15 -12.41 0.61
CA CYS A 60 2.91 -13.52 0.03
C CYS A 60 3.53 -13.10 -1.31
N THR A 61 4.47 -13.87 -1.82
CA THR A 61 5.12 -13.67 -3.11
C THR A 61 4.92 -14.90 -4.01
N GLU A 62 4.97 -14.70 -5.32
CA GLU A 62 4.92 -15.79 -6.29
C GLU A 62 6.24 -16.57 -6.36
N GLN A 63 7.35 -15.89 -6.11
CA GLN A 63 8.69 -16.47 -6.21
C GLN A 63 9.39 -16.51 -4.86
N PHE A 64 10.20 -17.55 -4.72
CA PHE A 64 11.08 -17.74 -3.57
C PHE A 64 12.49 -17.96 -4.08
N ILE A 65 13.49 -17.58 -3.27
CA ILE A 65 14.89 -17.87 -3.53
C ILE A 65 15.48 -18.65 -2.36
N ASN A 66 16.55 -19.37 -2.61
CA ASN A 66 17.30 -20.01 -1.54
C ASN A 66 18.49 -19.17 -1.08
N GLN A 67 19.19 -19.62 -0.03
CA GLN A 67 20.34 -18.91 0.51
C GLN A 67 21.44 -18.70 -0.53
N LYS A 68 21.69 -19.69 -1.40
CA LYS A 68 22.70 -19.54 -2.48
C LYS A 68 22.32 -18.45 -3.47
N GLY A 69 21.02 -18.34 -3.82
CA GLY A 69 20.51 -17.26 -4.68
C GLY A 69 20.67 -15.89 -4.01
N LEU A 70 20.39 -15.80 -2.71
CA LEU A 70 20.60 -14.58 -1.93
C LEU A 70 22.08 -14.17 -1.91
N ASP A 71 22.98 -15.10 -1.56
CA ASP A 71 24.40 -14.84 -1.39
C ASP A 71 25.12 -14.53 -2.72
N SER A 72 24.63 -15.11 -3.83
CA SER A 72 25.20 -14.91 -5.18
C SER A 72 24.71 -13.67 -5.91
N SER A 73 23.85 -12.87 -5.28
CA SER A 73 23.22 -11.71 -5.90
C SER A 73 23.30 -10.46 -5.01
N SER A 74 22.84 -9.34 -5.56
CA SER A 74 22.65 -8.09 -4.79
C SER A 74 21.28 -8.03 -4.09
N ALA A 75 20.52 -9.12 -4.05
CA ALA A 75 19.27 -9.17 -3.29
C ALA A 75 19.52 -8.82 -1.82
N LYS A 76 18.60 -8.10 -1.20
CA LYS A 76 18.72 -7.63 0.19
C LYS A 76 17.48 -8.00 0.97
N MET A 77 17.70 -8.45 2.20
CA MET A 77 16.62 -8.78 3.11
C MET A 77 15.94 -7.55 3.67
N VAL A 78 14.62 -7.59 3.70
CA VAL A 78 13.74 -6.64 4.38
C VAL A 78 12.92 -7.36 5.44
N ASN A 79 12.47 -6.61 6.42
CA ASN A 79 11.64 -7.11 7.51
C ASN A 79 10.18 -6.67 7.31
N GLN A 80 9.27 -7.40 7.92
CA GLN A 80 7.93 -6.90 8.13
C GLN A 80 8.00 -5.55 8.85
N GLY A 81 7.24 -4.54 8.39
CA GLY A 81 7.26 -3.18 8.90
C GLY A 81 8.22 -2.23 8.19
N ASP A 82 9.13 -2.71 7.34
CA ASP A 82 9.98 -1.85 6.51
C ASP A 82 9.15 -1.09 5.47
N LEU A 83 9.50 0.18 5.22
CA LEU A 83 8.90 0.96 4.15
C LEU A 83 9.55 0.61 2.81
N LEU A 84 8.74 0.16 1.86
CA LEU A 84 9.15 -0.22 0.51
C LEU A 84 8.60 0.75 -0.53
N TYR A 85 9.43 1.07 -1.51
CA TYR A 85 9.07 1.97 -2.61
C TYR A 85 9.44 1.33 -3.95
N ALA A 86 8.50 1.27 -4.89
CA ALA A 86 8.73 0.77 -6.24
C ALA A 86 9.37 1.85 -7.11
N LEU A 87 10.59 1.58 -7.60
CA LEU A 87 11.41 2.54 -8.35
C LEU A 87 11.01 2.61 -9.82
N TYR A 88 10.64 1.49 -10.44
CA TYR A 88 10.35 1.43 -11.88
C TYR A 88 9.41 0.29 -12.25
N GLY A 89 9.00 0.27 -13.53
CA GLY A 89 7.98 -0.63 -14.05
C GLY A 89 6.57 -0.04 -13.92
N ALA A 90 5.56 -0.87 -14.16
CA ALA A 90 4.16 -0.47 -14.10
C ALA A 90 3.71 0.01 -12.70
N THR A 91 4.46 -0.35 -11.68
CA THR A 91 4.21 0.00 -10.27
C THR A 91 5.07 1.16 -9.77
N SER A 92 5.82 1.84 -10.64
CA SER A 92 6.66 2.99 -10.25
C SER A 92 5.88 3.99 -9.39
N GLY A 93 6.49 4.44 -8.31
CA GLY A 93 5.86 5.37 -7.37
C GLY A 93 4.93 4.71 -6.33
N GLN A 94 4.67 3.41 -6.42
CA GLN A 94 3.94 2.73 -5.34
C GLN A 94 4.80 2.63 -4.09
N VAL A 95 4.15 2.80 -2.95
CA VAL A 95 4.74 2.70 -1.62
C VAL A 95 3.92 1.73 -0.77
N ALA A 96 4.58 0.95 0.07
CA ALA A 96 3.91 0.03 0.99
C ALA A 96 4.77 -0.21 2.24
N ILE A 97 4.12 -0.58 3.33
CA ILE A 97 4.79 -1.14 4.51
C ILE A 97 4.80 -2.66 4.34
N SER A 98 5.98 -3.27 4.30
CA SER A 98 6.13 -4.70 4.05
C SER A 98 5.35 -5.54 5.06
N GLN A 99 4.56 -6.48 4.54
CA GLN A 99 3.82 -7.43 5.36
C GLN A 99 4.60 -8.73 5.63
N ILE A 100 5.74 -8.90 4.93
CA ILE A 100 6.53 -10.14 4.96
C ILE A 100 8.00 -9.85 5.17
N HIS A 101 8.71 -10.81 5.75
CA HIS A 101 10.17 -10.87 5.77
C HIS A 101 10.62 -11.57 4.49
N GLY A 102 11.52 -10.96 3.71
CA GLY A 102 11.96 -11.55 2.44
C GLY A 102 13.05 -10.74 1.77
N ALA A 103 13.49 -11.18 0.61
CA ALA A 103 14.49 -10.51 -0.20
C ALA A 103 13.82 -9.63 -1.27
N ILE A 104 14.34 -8.43 -1.51
CA ILE A 104 13.84 -7.51 -2.53
C ILE A 104 14.72 -7.51 -3.79
N ASN A 105 14.09 -7.26 -4.94
CA ASN A 105 14.80 -7.07 -6.20
C ASN A 105 15.30 -5.62 -6.38
N GLN A 106 15.96 -5.34 -7.49
CA GLN A 106 16.52 -4.02 -7.79
C GLN A 106 15.47 -2.93 -8.08
N ALA A 107 14.21 -3.33 -8.34
CA ALA A 107 13.11 -2.40 -8.58
C ALA A 107 12.45 -1.89 -7.30
N VAL A 108 12.85 -2.43 -6.14
CA VAL A 108 12.33 -2.06 -4.82
C VAL A 108 13.41 -1.36 -4.02
N LEU A 109 13.09 -0.19 -3.47
CA LEU A 109 13.88 0.52 -2.49
C LEU A 109 13.30 0.31 -1.10
N CYS A 110 14.11 -0.16 -0.17
CA CYS A 110 13.79 -0.18 1.25
C CYS A 110 14.25 1.15 1.89
N ILE A 111 13.40 1.72 2.75
CA ILE A 111 13.64 2.97 3.48
C ILE A 111 13.50 2.66 4.97
N ARG A 112 14.58 2.81 5.73
CA ARG A 112 14.62 2.64 7.20
C ARG A 112 15.04 3.92 7.88
N SER A 113 14.31 4.35 8.88
CA SER A 113 14.63 5.57 9.64
C SER A 113 14.10 5.48 11.08
N GLU A 114 14.55 6.41 11.93
CA GLU A 114 14.00 6.65 13.27
C GLU A 114 12.64 7.38 13.23
N GLN A 115 12.21 7.85 12.07
CA GLN A 115 10.93 8.52 11.90
C GLN A 115 9.78 7.49 11.86
N ASN A 116 8.56 7.94 12.13
CA ASN A 116 7.40 7.07 12.09
C ASN A 116 7.15 6.54 10.67
N THR A 117 7.20 5.21 10.50
CA THR A 117 7.08 4.55 9.20
C THR A 117 5.72 4.84 8.53
N VAL A 118 4.63 4.87 9.31
CA VAL A 118 3.27 5.14 8.80
C VAL A 118 3.14 6.61 8.37
N PHE A 119 3.78 7.54 9.09
CA PHE A 119 3.85 8.94 8.67
C PHE A 119 4.56 9.08 7.31
N LEU A 120 5.73 8.47 7.16
CA LEU A 120 6.47 8.48 5.89
C LEU A 120 5.70 7.79 4.76
N TYR A 121 5.03 6.68 5.05
CA TYR A 121 4.15 5.99 4.11
C TYR A 121 3.08 6.94 3.55
N ASN A 122 2.35 7.63 4.42
CA ASN A 122 1.31 8.56 4.01
C ASN A 122 1.87 9.76 3.25
N PHE A 123 3.05 10.26 3.62
CA PHE A 123 3.72 11.32 2.86
C PHE A 123 4.01 10.86 1.42
N PHE A 124 4.64 9.69 1.23
CA PHE A 124 4.96 9.19 -0.11
C PHE A 124 3.72 8.81 -0.91
N LEU A 125 2.66 8.36 -0.24
CA LEU A 125 1.39 8.09 -0.89
C LEU A 125 0.78 9.37 -1.48
N LEU A 126 0.79 10.47 -0.72
CA LEU A 126 0.32 11.78 -1.15
C LEU A 126 1.22 12.38 -2.25
N ALA A 127 2.54 12.31 -2.07
CA ALA A 127 3.52 12.93 -2.97
C ALA A 127 3.76 12.14 -4.27
N LYS A 128 3.13 10.99 -4.46
CA LYS A 128 3.37 10.07 -5.57
C LYS A 128 3.30 10.75 -6.93
N ASP A 129 2.19 11.43 -7.22
CA ASP A 129 1.95 12.01 -8.55
C ASP A 129 2.88 13.19 -8.82
N ASP A 130 3.21 13.99 -7.82
CA ASP A 130 4.18 15.08 -7.91
C ASP A 130 5.60 14.54 -8.17
N ILE A 131 6.00 13.47 -7.49
CA ILE A 131 7.29 12.80 -7.72
C ILE A 131 7.35 12.24 -9.14
N LEU A 132 6.32 11.52 -9.58
CA LEU A 132 6.28 10.95 -10.91
C LEU A 132 6.29 12.03 -11.99
N SER A 133 5.48 13.07 -11.87
CA SER A 133 5.42 14.15 -12.85
C SER A 133 6.71 14.94 -12.93
N THR A 134 7.40 15.14 -11.81
CA THR A 134 8.67 15.90 -11.76
C THR A 134 9.83 15.09 -12.37
N TYR A 135 9.92 13.80 -12.10
CA TYR A 135 11.11 13.01 -12.42
C TYR A 135 10.94 12.01 -13.57
N LEU A 136 9.71 11.79 -14.06
CA LEU A 136 9.40 10.89 -15.18
C LEU A 136 8.95 11.66 -16.44
N GLN A 137 9.33 12.90 -16.62
CA GLN A 137 9.03 13.68 -17.82
C GLN A 137 9.64 12.99 -19.05
N GLY A 138 8.81 12.64 -20.04
CA GLY A 138 9.26 12.06 -21.32
C GLY A 138 8.99 10.57 -21.53
N GLY A 139 8.18 9.91 -20.69
CA GLY A 139 7.57 8.59 -21.02
C GLY A 139 8.43 7.35 -20.75
N GLN A 140 9.70 7.47 -20.34
CA GLN A 140 10.59 6.31 -20.05
C GLN A 140 11.57 6.56 -18.88
N GLY A 141 11.27 7.46 -17.97
CA GLY A 141 12.12 7.69 -16.80
C GLY A 141 11.92 6.62 -15.73
N ASN A 142 12.99 6.05 -15.22
CA ASN A 142 12.98 5.25 -14.01
C ASN A 142 13.32 6.15 -12.82
N LEU A 143 12.56 6.04 -11.73
CA LEU A 143 12.98 6.62 -10.47
C LEU A 143 14.24 5.90 -9.99
N SER A 144 15.18 6.67 -9.45
CA SER A 144 16.38 6.12 -8.84
C SER A 144 16.38 6.34 -7.32
N ALA A 145 17.13 5.51 -6.61
CA ALA A 145 17.35 5.72 -5.18
C ALA A 145 17.90 7.14 -4.88
N GLN A 146 18.71 7.70 -5.79
CA GLN A 146 19.28 9.04 -5.64
C GLN A 146 18.22 10.14 -5.74
N ILE A 147 17.24 9.99 -6.64
CA ILE A 147 16.11 10.91 -6.74
C ILE A 147 15.35 10.93 -5.41
N LEU A 148 14.98 9.74 -4.89
CA LEU A 148 14.25 9.64 -3.64
C LEU A 148 15.02 10.20 -2.45
N LYS A 149 16.33 9.98 -2.37
CA LYS A 149 17.19 10.57 -1.32
C LYS A 149 17.16 12.11 -1.29
N ASN A 150 16.94 12.75 -2.43
CA ASN A 150 16.91 14.20 -2.56
C ASN A 150 15.52 14.80 -2.33
N ILE A 151 14.48 13.98 -2.16
CA ILE A 151 13.13 14.48 -1.86
C ILE A 151 13.14 15.13 -0.48
N GLU A 152 12.65 16.34 -0.43
CA GLU A 152 12.46 17.10 0.81
C GLU A 152 11.13 16.70 1.44
N ILE A 153 11.19 16.34 2.71
CA ILE A 153 10.06 15.88 3.49
C ILE A 153 9.90 16.81 4.69
N PRO A 154 8.73 17.42 4.88
CA PRO A 154 8.43 18.18 6.07
C PRO A 154 8.27 17.23 7.27
N ILE A 155 9.17 17.31 8.23
CA ILE A 155 9.27 16.41 9.38
C ILE A 155 8.89 17.16 10.66
N PRO A 156 7.73 16.87 11.28
CA PRO A 156 7.41 17.32 12.62
C PRO A 156 8.15 16.50 13.69
N GLN A 157 7.97 16.87 14.95
CA GLN A 157 8.46 16.07 16.07
C GLN A 157 7.84 14.66 16.04
N LEU A 158 8.57 13.66 16.51
CA LEU A 158 8.16 12.24 16.46
C LEU A 158 6.80 11.97 17.13
N ALA A 159 6.49 12.68 18.21
CA ALA A 159 5.21 12.61 18.89
C ALA A 159 4.05 13.05 17.97
N GLU A 160 4.25 14.14 17.21
CA GLU A 160 3.27 14.62 16.24
C GLU A 160 3.12 13.67 15.04
N GLN A 161 4.23 13.14 14.51
CA GLN A 161 4.19 12.11 13.46
C GLN A 161 3.36 10.91 13.91
N THR A 162 3.56 10.45 15.14
CA THR A 162 2.82 9.30 15.70
C THR A 162 1.32 9.62 15.84
N LYS A 163 0.99 10.83 16.27
CA LYS A 163 -0.41 11.27 16.37
C LYS A 163 -1.09 11.32 15.00
N ILE A 164 -0.41 11.89 13.99
CA ILE A 164 -0.89 11.92 12.61
C ILE A 164 -1.05 10.49 12.05
N ALA A 165 -0.04 9.64 12.21
CA ALA A 165 -0.08 8.25 11.77
C ALA A 165 -1.25 7.48 12.37
N ASN A 166 -1.47 7.59 13.68
CA ASN A 166 -2.59 6.94 14.36
C ASN A 166 -3.95 7.45 13.87
N PHE A 167 -4.08 8.75 13.66
CA PHE A 167 -5.31 9.33 13.12
C PHE A 167 -5.61 8.79 11.71
N LEU A 168 -4.64 8.81 10.79
CA LEU A 168 -4.82 8.31 9.43
C LEU A 168 -5.10 6.81 9.41
N SER A 169 -4.40 6.01 10.22
CA SER A 169 -4.67 4.57 10.36
C SER A 169 -6.07 4.27 10.89
N ALA A 170 -6.59 5.10 11.80
CA ALA A 170 -7.97 4.96 12.26
C ALA A 170 -8.99 5.25 11.16
N VAL A 171 -8.71 6.25 10.29
CA VAL A 171 -9.52 6.53 9.10
C VAL A 171 -9.49 5.36 8.12
N ASP A 172 -8.30 4.81 7.82
CA ASP A 172 -8.16 3.64 6.94
C ASP A 172 -8.93 2.43 7.47
N THR A 173 -8.84 2.17 8.78
CA THR A 173 -9.62 1.10 9.43
C THR A 173 -11.13 1.31 9.25
N LYS A 174 -11.59 2.56 9.38
CA LYS A 174 -13.01 2.90 9.18
C LYS A 174 -13.43 2.68 7.73
N ILE A 175 -12.59 3.09 6.77
CA ILE A 175 -12.84 2.88 5.33
C ILE A 175 -12.94 1.38 5.03
N ALA A 176 -11.98 0.57 5.50
CA ALA A 176 -12.00 -0.88 5.31
C ALA A 176 -13.27 -1.54 5.89
N THR A 177 -13.67 -1.15 7.11
CA THR A 177 -14.89 -1.65 7.75
C THR A 177 -16.16 -1.30 6.96
N LEU A 178 -16.25 -0.06 6.47
CA LEU A 178 -17.37 0.38 5.65
C LEU A 178 -17.42 -0.34 4.30
N SER A 179 -16.28 -0.56 3.66
CA SER A 179 -16.17 -1.30 2.40
C SER A 179 -16.63 -2.75 2.57
N GLN A 180 -16.20 -3.42 3.65
CA GLN A 180 -16.66 -4.78 3.98
C GLN A 180 -18.18 -4.81 4.23
N LYS A 181 -18.73 -3.80 4.92
CA LYS A 181 -20.17 -3.71 5.14
C LYS A 181 -20.94 -3.57 3.83
N VAL A 182 -20.46 -2.74 2.89
CA VAL A 182 -21.08 -2.59 1.56
C VAL A 182 -21.06 -3.92 0.80
N GLU A 183 -19.94 -4.65 0.84
CA GLU A 183 -19.83 -5.95 0.20
C GLU A 183 -20.83 -6.97 0.78
N LEU A 184 -20.89 -7.08 2.11
CA LEU A 184 -21.83 -8.00 2.79
C LEU A 184 -23.29 -7.65 2.50
N LEU A 185 -23.64 -6.36 2.46
CA LEU A 185 -24.98 -5.92 2.09
C LEU A 185 -25.32 -6.24 0.62
N SER A 186 -24.34 -6.15 -0.27
CA SER A 186 -24.50 -6.52 -1.67
C SER A 186 -24.76 -8.03 -1.83
N GLN A 187 -23.99 -8.85 -1.12
CA GLN A 187 -24.20 -10.31 -1.07
C GLN A 187 -25.58 -10.66 -0.49
N TYR A 188 -25.96 -10.01 0.61
CA TYR A 188 -27.29 -10.18 1.23
C TYR A 188 -28.40 -9.84 0.24
N LYS A 189 -28.32 -8.67 -0.43
CA LYS A 189 -29.28 -8.27 -1.47
C LYS A 189 -29.39 -9.33 -2.57
N GLN A 190 -28.27 -9.81 -3.08
CA GLN A 190 -28.26 -10.85 -4.12
C GLN A 190 -28.92 -12.13 -3.64
N GLY A 191 -28.60 -12.60 -2.45
CA GLY A 191 -29.22 -13.80 -1.86
C GLY A 191 -30.72 -13.65 -1.64
N MET A 192 -31.15 -12.47 -1.17
CA MET A 192 -32.59 -12.18 -1.02
C MET A 192 -33.32 -12.13 -2.38
N MET A 193 -32.73 -11.52 -3.39
CA MET A 193 -33.30 -11.53 -4.75
C MET A 193 -33.47 -12.97 -5.27
N GLN A 194 -32.45 -13.82 -5.14
CA GLN A 194 -32.53 -15.21 -5.55
C GLN A 194 -33.68 -15.94 -4.84
N LYS A 195 -33.79 -15.80 -3.50
CA LYS A 195 -34.85 -16.47 -2.72
C LYS A 195 -36.25 -15.96 -3.03
N LEU A 196 -36.40 -14.65 -3.25
CA LEU A 196 -37.69 -14.04 -3.59
C LEU A 196 -38.14 -14.49 -5.00
N PHE A 197 -37.28 -14.35 -6.01
CA PHE A 197 -37.66 -14.68 -7.39
C PHE A 197 -37.75 -16.21 -7.65
N SER A 198 -37.10 -17.04 -6.82
CA SER A 198 -37.31 -18.48 -6.80
C SER A 198 -38.49 -18.92 -5.91
N GLN A 199 -39.21 -17.98 -5.30
CA GLN A 199 -40.35 -18.21 -4.40
C GLN A 199 -40.00 -19.05 -3.16
N GLN A 200 -38.72 -19.15 -2.78
CA GLN A 200 -38.32 -19.79 -1.52
C GLN A 200 -38.75 -18.99 -0.30
N ILE A 201 -38.83 -17.69 -0.44
CA ILE A 201 -39.41 -16.77 0.56
C ILE A 201 -40.40 -15.85 -0.15
N ARG A 202 -41.43 -15.44 0.59
CA ARG A 202 -42.46 -14.48 0.08
C ARG A 202 -42.77 -13.47 1.16
N PHE A 203 -43.08 -12.26 0.75
CA PHE A 203 -43.67 -11.27 1.64
C PHE A 203 -45.11 -11.69 2.00
N LYS A 204 -45.56 -11.29 3.15
CA LYS A 204 -46.94 -11.43 3.56
C LYS A 204 -47.60 -10.04 3.58
N ALA A 205 -48.92 -10.01 3.43
CA ALA A 205 -49.68 -8.79 3.61
C ALA A 205 -49.56 -8.27 5.07
N ASP A 206 -49.92 -7.00 5.31
CA ASP A 206 -49.80 -6.35 6.62
C ASP A 206 -50.64 -7.05 7.69
N ASP A 207 -51.72 -7.73 7.31
CA ASP A 207 -52.57 -8.53 8.19
C ASP A 207 -52.02 -9.96 8.44
N GLY A 208 -50.85 -10.29 7.88
CA GLY A 208 -50.19 -11.59 7.99
C GLY A 208 -50.69 -12.64 7.00
N SER A 209 -51.65 -12.33 6.11
CA SER A 209 -52.13 -13.23 5.07
C SER A 209 -51.11 -13.42 3.97
N GLU A 210 -51.22 -14.53 3.26
CA GLU A 210 -50.33 -14.84 2.09
C GLU A 210 -50.92 -14.28 0.82
N PHE A 211 -50.06 -13.73 -0.06
CA PHE A 211 -50.45 -13.33 -1.40
C PHE A 211 -50.71 -14.57 -2.27
N GLY A 212 -51.58 -14.43 -3.31
CA GLY A 212 -51.83 -15.45 -4.32
C GLY A 212 -50.56 -15.88 -5.08
N GLU A 213 -50.67 -16.96 -5.85
CA GLU A 213 -49.52 -17.44 -6.64
C GLU A 213 -49.14 -16.46 -7.75
N TRP A 214 -47.85 -16.44 -8.09
CA TRP A 214 -47.37 -15.63 -9.19
C TRP A 214 -47.84 -16.21 -10.54
N VAL A 215 -48.42 -15.38 -11.38
CA VAL A 215 -48.81 -15.75 -12.75
C VAL A 215 -47.66 -15.42 -13.67
N SER A 216 -47.16 -16.39 -14.43
CA SER A 216 -46.17 -16.15 -15.47
C SER A 216 -46.87 -15.72 -16.78
N GLU A 217 -46.68 -14.48 -17.16
CA GLU A 217 -47.06 -14.00 -18.52
C GLU A 217 -45.80 -14.09 -19.42
N LYS A 218 -46.02 -14.56 -20.66
CA LYS A 218 -44.97 -14.51 -21.68
C LYS A 218 -44.86 -13.07 -22.17
N ILE A 219 -43.68 -12.50 -22.10
CA ILE A 219 -43.29 -11.24 -22.73
C ILE A 219 -43.16 -11.47 -24.24
#